data_f616b0e2f287c633c0d2e1ba6963546b
#
_entry.id   f616b0e2f287c633c0d2e1ba6963546b
#
_cell.length_a   1.000
_cell.length_b   1.000
_cell.length_c   1.000
_cell.angle_alpha   90.00
_cell.angle_beta   90.00
_cell.angle_gamma   90.00
#
_symmetry.space_group_name_H-M   'P 1'
#
loop_
_entity.id
_entity.type
_entity.pdbx_description
1 polymer ?
#
loop_
_entity_poly.entity_id
_entity_poly.type
_entity_poly.pdbx_seq_one_letter_code
_entity_poly.pdbx_strand_id
1 'polypeptide(L)'
;MNENDKHSIDQFRRLYEKYAPALISFARRFVGHDAAEDIIQDVFLKLWELKSFTIIDESIRSYLYRSVQNSCLNYLRHEVIHHEYINRASAELKIEELQFCTMDDILIKDEQLKSLHKAIEELPPKCREVFTLYYFEEKKNTEIALQCNISVRTVETHIYHALKLLQKAVLAILL
;
A
#
# COMPACT_ATOMS: atom_id res chain seq x y z
N MET A 1 28.51 13.59 -17.05
CA MET A 1 27.37 12.68 -16.81
C MET A 1 26.92 12.20 -18.19
N ASN A 2 27.18 10.94 -18.52
CA ASN A 2 26.91 10.38 -19.84
C ASN A 2 25.39 10.24 -20.07
N GLU A 3 24.92 10.27 -21.33
CA GLU A 3 23.51 10.06 -21.69
C GLU A 3 22.96 8.73 -21.13
N ASN A 4 23.80 7.70 -21.07
CA ASN A 4 23.47 6.39 -20.49
C ASN A 4 23.18 6.47 -18.98
N ASP A 5 23.91 7.31 -18.23
CA ASP A 5 23.68 7.50 -16.79
C ASP A 5 22.35 8.20 -16.54
N LYS A 6 22.01 9.18 -17.38
CA LYS A 6 20.76 9.92 -17.28
C LYS A 6 19.54 9.02 -17.55
N HIS A 7 19.64 8.16 -18.56
CA HIS A 7 18.62 7.19 -18.89
C HIS A 7 18.39 6.17 -17.76
N SER A 8 19.48 5.67 -17.15
CA SER A 8 19.41 4.75 -16.01
C SER A 8 18.77 5.39 -14.77
N ILE A 9 19.06 6.65 -14.48
CA ILE A 9 18.47 7.39 -13.38
C ILE A 9 16.96 7.57 -13.60
N ASP A 10 16.54 7.92 -14.80
CA ASP A 10 15.14 8.12 -15.13
C ASP A 10 14.34 6.80 -15.09
N GLN A 11 14.91 5.71 -15.54
CA GLN A 11 14.30 4.38 -15.40
C GLN A 11 14.13 3.98 -13.94
N PHE A 12 15.16 4.17 -13.14
CA PHE A 12 15.12 3.86 -11.71
C PHE A 12 14.08 4.71 -10.96
N ARG A 13 14.01 6.01 -11.26
CA ARG A 13 13.01 6.92 -10.69
C ARG A 13 11.59 6.45 -10.98
N ARG A 14 11.29 6.10 -12.25
CA ARG A 14 9.97 5.58 -12.64
C ARG A 14 9.63 4.28 -11.93
N LEU A 15 10.62 3.40 -11.73
CA LEU A 15 10.44 2.15 -11.00
C LEU A 15 10.13 2.42 -9.53
N TYR A 16 10.87 3.34 -8.91
CA TYR A 16 10.64 3.74 -7.52
C TYR A 16 9.24 4.34 -7.35
N GLU A 17 8.89 5.34 -8.16
CA GLU A 17 7.57 6.00 -8.12
C GLU A 17 6.41 5.00 -8.31
N LYS A 18 6.62 4.00 -9.18
CA LYS A 18 5.60 2.98 -9.48
C LYS A 18 5.39 1.98 -8.35
N TYR A 19 6.47 1.52 -7.70
CA TYR A 19 6.38 0.38 -6.77
C TYR A 19 6.54 0.74 -5.30
N ALA A 20 7.28 1.80 -4.94
CA ALA A 20 7.56 2.12 -3.54
C ALA A 20 6.30 2.33 -2.69
N PRO A 21 5.24 3.05 -3.13
CA PRO A 21 4.05 3.23 -2.31
C PRO A 21 3.38 1.91 -1.92
N ALA A 22 3.23 0.97 -2.86
CA ALA A 22 2.62 -0.33 -2.62
C ALA A 22 3.50 -1.21 -1.71
N LEU A 23 4.81 -1.19 -1.93
CA LEU A 23 5.77 -1.93 -1.11
C LEU A 23 5.86 -1.41 0.33
N ILE A 24 5.82 -0.09 0.53
CA ILE A 24 5.75 0.54 1.86
C ILE A 24 4.45 0.12 2.55
N SER A 25 3.31 0.20 1.87
CA SER A 25 2.02 -0.24 2.41
C SER A 25 2.03 -1.72 2.82
N PHE A 26 2.65 -2.58 2.01
CA PHE A 26 2.84 -3.99 2.31
C PHE A 26 3.71 -4.19 3.56
N ALA A 27 4.88 -3.56 3.62
CA ALA A 27 5.82 -3.71 4.72
C ALA A 27 5.25 -3.21 6.06
N ARG A 28 4.51 -2.09 6.06
CA ARG A 28 3.87 -1.49 7.25
C ARG A 28 2.90 -2.42 7.98
N ARG A 29 2.35 -3.42 7.32
CA ARG A 29 1.48 -4.41 7.96
C ARG A 29 2.22 -5.29 8.97
N PHE A 30 3.53 -5.47 8.79
CA PHE A 30 4.36 -6.40 9.55
C PHE A 30 5.37 -5.70 10.44
N VAL A 31 5.99 -4.63 9.92
CA VAL A 31 6.98 -3.83 10.62
C VAL A 31 6.45 -2.40 10.81
N GLY A 32 6.90 -1.65 11.78
CA GLY A 32 6.45 -0.27 12.00
C GLY A 32 6.68 0.65 10.78
N HIS A 33 6.13 1.86 10.85
CA HIS A 33 6.20 2.85 9.75
C HIS A 33 7.66 3.14 9.34
N ASP A 34 8.50 3.50 10.30
CA ASP A 34 9.89 3.91 10.06
C ASP A 34 10.71 2.74 9.50
N ALA A 35 10.57 1.55 10.10
CA ALA A 35 11.24 0.35 9.63
C ALA A 35 10.81 -0.06 8.22
N ALA A 36 9.54 0.17 7.85
CA ALA A 36 9.06 -0.12 6.51
C ALA A 36 9.73 0.78 5.47
N GLU A 37 9.89 2.07 5.75
CA GLU A 37 10.54 3.01 4.84
C GLU A 37 12.02 2.70 4.66
N ASP A 38 12.73 2.40 5.75
CA ASP A 38 14.14 2.00 5.73
C ASP A 38 14.34 0.72 4.90
N ILE A 39 13.50 -0.29 5.11
CA ILE A 39 13.54 -1.53 4.33
C ILE A 39 13.37 -1.28 2.82
N ILE A 40 12.43 -0.41 2.45
CA ILE A 40 12.18 -0.09 1.04
C ILE A 40 13.37 0.66 0.44
N GLN A 41 13.94 1.63 1.15
CA GLN A 41 15.13 2.34 0.72
C GLN A 41 16.31 1.37 0.50
N ASP A 42 16.56 0.46 1.43
CA ASP A 42 17.62 -0.55 1.31
C ASP A 42 17.42 -1.50 0.13
N VAL A 43 16.19 -1.96 -0.11
CA VAL A 43 15.88 -2.82 -1.25
C VAL A 43 16.12 -2.10 -2.57
N PHE A 44 15.71 -0.84 -2.69
CA PHE A 44 15.94 -0.05 -3.89
C PHE A 44 17.41 0.35 -4.07
N LEU A 45 18.14 0.60 -2.98
CA LEU A 45 19.59 0.86 -3.04
C LEU A 45 20.34 -0.36 -3.61
N LYS A 46 20.05 -1.57 -3.08
CA LYS A 46 20.61 -2.82 -3.60
C LYS A 46 20.27 -3.06 -5.08
N LEU A 47 19.04 -2.76 -5.47
CA LEU A 47 18.61 -2.84 -6.86
C LEU A 47 19.41 -1.90 -7.75
N TRP A 48 19.67 -0.67 -7.30
CA TRP A 48 20.51 0.31 -7.97
C TRP A 48 21.95 -0.17 -8.14
N GLU A 49 22.55 -0.68 -7.07
CA GLU A 49 23.93 -1.18 -7.09
C GLU A 49 24.12 -2.36 -8.06
N LEU A 50 23.15 -3.26 -8.10
CA LEU A 50 23.17 -4.43 -8.98
C LEU A 50 22.86 -4.09 -10.44
N LYS A 51 22.44 -2.85 -10.75
CA LYS A 51 21.96 -2.42 -12.09
C LYS A 51 20.90 -3.35 -12.69
N SER A 52 20.18 -4.09 -11.84
CA SER A 52 19.21 -5.12 -12.24
C SER A 52 17.86 -4.55 -12.70
N PHE A 53 17.72 -3.23 -12.78
CA PHE A 53 16.49 -2.53 -13.18
C PHE A 53 16.38 -2.29 -14.70
N THR A 54 17.36 -2.72 -15.49
CA THR A 54 17.32 -2.59 -16.95
C THR A 54 16.30 -3.53 -17.61
N ILE A 55 15.87 -4.56 -16.89
CA ILE A 55 14.83 -5.50 -17.33
C ILE A 55 13.55 -5.14 -16.58
N ILE A 56 12.78 -4.18 -17.13
CA ILE A 56 11.44 -3.85 -16.61
C ILE A 56 10.46 -4.88 -17.16
N ASP A 57 10.34 -6.01 -16.47
CA ASP A 57 9.42 -7.10 -16.75
C ASP A 57 8.61 -7.44 -15.48
N GLU A 58 7.57 -8.25 -15.60
CA GLU A 58 6.81 -8.78 -14.44
C GLU A 58 7.71 -9.42 -13.38
N SER A 59 8.88 -9.93 -13.80
CA SER A 59 9.91 -10.46 -12.92
C SER A 59 10.44 -9.43 -11.92
N ILE A 60 10.52 -8.13 -12.25
CA ILE A 60 11.00 -7.09 -11.32
C ILE A 60 10.04 -6.86 -10.18
N ARG A 61 8.73 -6.93 -10.44
CA ARG A 61 7.70 -6.83 -9.41
C ARG A 61 7.85 -7.96 -8.39
N SER A 62 7.92 -9.19 -8.86
CA SER A 62 8.10 -10.38 -8.02
C SER A 62 9.40 -10.31 -7.22
N TYR A 63 10.48 -9.84 -7.84
CA TYR A 63 11.74 -9.62 -7.16
C TYR A 63 11.65 -8.60 -6.03
N LEU A 64 11.03 -7.44 -6.28
CA LEU A 64 10.87 -6.37 -5.29
C LEU A 64 10.05 -6.86 -4.08
N TYR A 65 8.90 -7.49 -4.31
CA TYR A 65 8.07 -7.99 -3.22
C TYR A 65 8.77 -9.08 -2.40
N ARG A 66 9.47 -10.03 -3.04
CA ARG A 66 10.28 -11.06 -2.35
C ARG A 66 11.42 -10.44 -1.53
N SER A 67 12.09 -9.44 -2.09
CA SER A 67 13.18 -8.74 -1.40
C SER A 67 12.66 -8.03 -0.15
N VAL A 68 11.53 -7.33 -0.26
CA VAL A 68 10.87 -6.66 0.87
C VAL A 68 10.39 -7.68 1.90
N GLN A 69 9.73 -8.77 1.47
CA GLN A 69 9.28 -9.85 2.35
C GLN A 69 10.44 -10.43 3.16
N ASN A 70 11.55 -10.76 2.50
CA ASN A 70 12.74 -11.28 3.15
C ASN A 70 13.36 -10.28 4.14
N SER A 71 13.39 -8.99 3.79
CA SER A 71 13.91 -7.94 4.67
C SER A 71 13.00 -7.75 5.89
N CYS A 72 11.68 -7.78 5.73
CA CYS A 72 10.73 -7.75 6.85
C CYS A 72 10.88 -8.98 7.75
N LEU A 73 11.03 -10.19 7.18
CA LEU A 73 11.28 -11.40 7.97
C LEU A 73 12.56 -11.30 8.79
N ASN A 74 13.64 -10.78 8.22
CA ASN A 74 14.89 -10.59 8.94
C ASN A 74 14.74 -9.57 10.05
N TYR A 75 14.07 -8.43 9.78
CA TYR A 75 13.77 -7.43 10.79
C TYR A 75 13.00 -8.03 11.98
N LEU A 76 11.90 -8.74 11.71
CA LEU A 76 11.09 -9.38 12.77
C LEU A 76 11.86 -10.44 13.56
N ARG A 77 12.73 -11.22 12.91
CA ARG A 77 13.62 -12.18 13.63
C ARG A 77 14.58 -11.49 14.57
N HIS A 78 15.12 -10.34 14.18
CA HIS A 78 15.94 -9.51 15.08
C HIS A 78 15.14 -8.97 16.26
N GLU A 79 13.92 -8.52 16.02
CA GLU A 79 13.01 -8.08 17.08
C GLU A 79 12.71 -9.18 18.10
N VAL A 80 12.46 -10.42 17.64
CA VAL A 80 12.26 -11.59 18.53
C VAL A 80 13.46 -11.85 19.44
N ILE A 81 14.67 -11.57 18.97
CA ILE A 81 15.89 -11.80 19.75
C ILE A 81 16.12 -10.70 20.81
N HIS A 82 15.70 -9.47 20.52
CA HIS A 82 16.07 -8.28 21.31
C HIS A 82 14.98 -7.77 22.27
N HIS A 83 13.72 -8.23 22.15
CA HIS A 83 12.60 -7.70 22.93
C HIS A 83 12.00 -8.67 23.96
N GLU A 84 11.39 -8.07 25.02
CA GLU A 84 10.70 -8.78 26.11
C GLU A 84 9.50 -9.60 25.62
N TYR A 85 9.08 -10.57 26.44
CA TYR A 85 8.15 -11.65 26.14
C TYR A 85 6.84 -11.26 25.39
N ILE A 86 6.26 -10.09 25.64
CA ILE A 86 4.99 -9.66 25.01
C ILE A 86 5.22 -9.27 23.55
N ASN A 87 6.30 -8.59 23.23
CA ASN A 87 6.62 -8.19 21.84
C ASN A 87 7.07 -9.40 21.00
N ARG A 88 7.68 -10.39 21.64
CA ARG A 88 8.13 -11.62 21.02
C ARG A 88 6.96 -12.43 20.42
N ALA A 89 5.88 -12.67 21.16
CA ALA A 89 4.71 -13.40 20.67
C ALA A 89 4.03 -12.70 19.48
N SER A 90 3.95 -11.36 19.53
CA SER A 90 3.43 -10.58 18.41
C SER A 90 4.32 -10.66 17.17
N ALA A 91 5.63 -10.63 17.33
CA ALA A 91 6.57 -10.75 16.22
C ALA A 91 6.55 -12.17 15.61
N GLU A 92 6.45 -13.21 16.43
CA GLU A 92 6.31 -14.60 15.97
C GLU A 92 5.07 -14.81 15.12
N LEU A 93 3.91 -14.28 15.53
CA LEU A 93 2.67 -14.33 14.73
C LEU A 93 2.81 -13.61 13.38
N LYS A 94 3.46 -12.45 13.37
CA LYS A 94 3.73 -11.70 12.13
C LYS A 94 4.69 -12.43 11.19
N ILE A 95 5.70 -13.10 11.74
CA ILE A 95 6.61 -13.95 10.98
C ILE A 95 5.82 -15.08 10.31
N GLU A 96 4.96 -15.75 11.06
CA GLU A 96 4.13 -16.83 10.54
C GLU A 96 3.21 -16.34 9.43
N GLU A 97 2.45 -15.24 9.66
CA GLU A 97 1.60 -14.61 8.63
C GLU A 97 2.40 -14.26 7.37
N LEU A 98 3.59 -13.67 7.53
CA LEU A 98 4.42 -13.22 6.40
C LEU A 98 5.02 -14.40 5.63
N GLN A 99 5.35 -15.52 6.29
CA GLN A 99 5.84 -16.74 5.64
C GLN A 99 4.78 -17.44 4.78
N PHE A 100 3.51 -17.38 5.22
CA PHE A 100 2.38 -17.95 4.45
C PHE A 100 1.87 -17.01 3.37
N CYS A 101 2.31 -15.75 3.35
CA CYS A 101 1.91 -14.79 2.33
C CYS A 101 2.57 -15.16 0.98
N THR A 102 1.78 -15.72 0.06
CA THR A 102 2.28 -16.06 -1.28
C THR A 102 2.37 -14.81 -2.17
N MET A 103 3.18 -14.89 -3.23
CA MET A 103 3.24 -13.82 -4.24
C MET A 103 1.88 -13.58 -4.89
N ASP A 104 1.13 -14.66 -5.13
CA ASP A 104 -0.21 -14.57 -5.71
C ASP A 104 -1.17 -13.81 -4.80
N ASP A 105 -1.14 -14.06 -3.48
CA ASP A 105 -1.94 -13.30 -2.51
C ASP A 105 -1.59 -11.82 -2.49
N ILE A 106 -0.29 -11.49 -2.61
CA ILE A 106 0.19 -10.11 -2.65
C ILE A 106 -0.28 -9.43 -3.93
N LEU A 107 -0.15 -10.12 -5.07
CA LEU A 107 -0.55 -9.60 -6.38
C LEU A 107 -2.06 -9.37 -6.47
N ILE A 108 -2.86 -10.32 -5.99
CA ILE A 108 -4.32 -10.22 -5.95
C ILE A 108 -4.75 -9.03 -5.08
N LYS A 109 -4.17 -8.90 -3.88
CA LYS A 109 -4.48 -7.77 -2.98
C LYS A 109 -4.10 -6.41 -3.58
N ASP A 110 -2.97 -6.31 -4.26
CA ASP A 110 -2.54 -5.08 -4.92
C ASP A 110 -3.48 -4.70 -6.09
N GLU A 111 -3.93 -5.69 -6.87
CA GLU A 111 -4.89 -5.47 -7.96
C GLU A 111 -6.28 -5.10 -7.43
N GLN A 112 -6.71 -5.74 -6.34
CA GLN A 112 -7.95 -5.38 -5.64
C GLN A 112 -7.89 -3.95 -5.08
N LEU A 113 -6.78 -3.53 -4.49
CA LEU A 113 -6.57 -2.17 -4.01
C LEU A 113 -6.60 -1.14 -5.15
N LYS A 114 -5.96 -1.42 -6.27
CA LYS A 114 -6.01 -0.55 -7.45
C LYS A 114 -7.42 -0.42 -8.01
N SER A 115 -8.14 -1.53 -8.08
CA SER A 115 -9.53 -1.56 -8.54
C SER A 115 -10.44 -0.79 -7.58
N LEU A 116 -10.21 -0.90 -6.26
CA LEU A 116 -10.93 -0.13 -5.25
C LEU A 116 -10.62 1.37 -5.37
N HIS A 117 -9.36 1.77 -5.55
CA HIS A 117 -8.98 3.17 -5.79
C HIS A 117 -9.68 3.74 -7.02
N LYS A 118 -9.65 3.00 -8.12
CA LYS A 118 -10.34 3.39 -9.35
C LYS A 118 -11.85 3.55 -9.11
N ALA A 119 -12.48 2.62 -8.40
CA ALA A 119 -13.89 2.72 -8.07
C ALA A 119 -14.21 3.95 -7.20
N ILE A 120 -13.31 4.35 -6.29
CA ILE A 120 -13.45 5.59 -5.51
C ILE A 120 -13.33 6.81 -6.42
N GLU A 121 -12.40 6.82 -7.38
CA GLU A 121 -12.24 7.91 -8.34
C GLU A 121 -13.47 8.05 -9.28
N GLU A 122 -14.16 6.95 -9.59
CA GLU A 122 -15.37 6.92 -10.39
C GLU A 122 -16.65 7.33 -9.63
N LEU A 123 -16.57 7.51 -8.30
CA LEU A 123 -17.71 8.02 -7.53
C LEU A 123 -18.14 9.42 -8.03
N PRO A 124 -19.46 9.72 -8.02
CA PRO A 124 -19.96 11.08 -8.28
C PRO A 124 -19.21 12.10 -7.41
N PRO A 125 -18.84 13.29 -7.93
CA PRO A 125 -17.91 14.21 -7.26
C PRO A 125 -18.29 14.52 -5.80
N LYS A 126 -19.58 14.78 -5.52
CA LYS A 126 -20.07 15.07 -4.17
C LYS A 126 -20.03 13.84 -3.24
N CYS A 127 -20.33 12.65 -3.78
CA CYS A 127 -20.21 11.42 -2.98
C CYS A 127 -18.75 11.12 -2.65
N ARG A 128 -17.83 11.31 -3.61
CA ARG A 128 -16.40 11.12 -3.40
C ARG A 128 -15.85 12.10 -2.37
N GLU A 129 -16.17 13.40 -2.47
CA GLU A 129 -15.77 14.43 -1.53
C GLU A 129 -16.18 14.06 -0.10
N VAL A 130 -17.46 13.76 0.11
CA VAL A 130 -18.00 13.37 1.42
C VAL A 130 -17.39 12.07 1.92
N PHE A 131 -17.23 11.07 1.05
CA PHE A 131 -16.60 9.79 1.37
C PHE A 131 -15.14 9.96 1.83
N THR A 132 -14.37 10.80 1.14
CA THR A 132 -12.97 11.09 1.49
C THR A 132 -12.87 11.77 2.86
N LEU A 133 -13.71 12.78 3.12
CA LEU A 133 -13.73 13.50 4.39
C LEU A 133 -14.10 12.56 5.57
N TYR A 134 -15.01 11.61 5.34
CA TYR A 134 -15.47 10.70 6.37
C TYR A 134 -14.47 9.58 6.66
N TYR A 135 -13.98 8.88 5.62
CA TYR A 135 -13.17 7.67 5.79
C TYR A 135 -11.66 7.91 5.84
N PHE A 136 -11.15 8.95 5.16
CA PHE A 136 -9.70 9.23 5.13
C PHE A 136 -9.29 10.37 6.04
N GLU A 137 -10.18 11.35 6.25
CA GLU A 137 -9.91 12.47 7.16
C GLU A 137 -10.60 12.29 8.53
N GLU A 138 -11.34 11.21 8.72
CA GLU A 138 -12.02 10.81 9.98
C GLU A 138 -12.93 11.92 10.57
N LYS A 139 -13.48 12.79 9.69
CA LYS A 139 -14.35 13.90 10.12
C LYS A 139 -15.75 13.41 10.53
N LYS A 140 -16.33 14.08 11.52
CA LYS A 140 -17.71 13.83 11.93
C LYS A 140 -18.71 14.36 10.89
N ASN A 141 -19.86 13.73 10.77
CA ASN A 141 -20.93 14.14 9.84
C ASN A 141 -21.31 15.61 9.96
N THR A 142 -21.28 16.15 11.19
CA THR A 142 -21.57 17.58 11.46
C THR A 142 -20.51 18.51 10.89
N GLU A 143 -19.24 18.13 10.95
CA GLU A 143 -18.12 18.91 10.41
C GLU A 143 -18.14 18.88 8.87
N ILE A 144 -18.42 17.71 8.29
CA ILE A 144 -18.57 17.53 6.85
C ILE A 144 -19.76 18.38 6.33
N ALA A 145 -20.88 18.36 7.04
CA ALA A 145 -22.07 19.14 6.70
C ALA A 145 -21.74 20.64 6.62
N LEU A 146 -21.01 21.16 7.61
CA LEU A 146 -20.57 22.56 7.63
C LEU A 146 -19.57 22.86 6.50
N GLN A 147 -18.58 22.00 6.30
CA GLN A 147 -17.54 22.19 5.29
C GLN A 147 -18.09 22.15 3.86
N CYS A 148 -19.00 21.22 3.58
CA CYS A 148 -19.59 21.05 2.26
C CYS A 148 -20.85 21.90 2.05
N ASN A 149 -21.30 22.67 3.05
CA ASN A 149 -22.51 23.47 3.05
C ASN A 149 -23.78 22.67 2.67
N ILE A 150 -23.95 21.50 3.32
CA ILE A 150 -25.09 20.59 3.14
C ILE A 150 -25.64 20.14 4.50
N SER A 151 -26.82 19.53 4.52
CA SER A 151 -27.37 18.99 5.77
C SER A 151 -26.66 17.70 6.21
N VAL A 152 -26.64 17.40 7.49
CA VAL A 152 -26.12 16.13 8.04
C VAL A 152 -26.80 14.93 7.37
N ARG A 153 -28.11 15.00 7.15
CA ARG A 153 -28.85 13.97 6.42
C ARG A 153 -28.38 13.78 4.98
N THR A 154 -27.96 14.87 4.33
CA THR A 154 -27.40 14.81 2.98
C THR A 154 -26.01 14.14 3.00
N VAL A 155 -25.19 14.40 4.03
CA VAL A 155 -23.90 13.70 4.26
C VAL A 155 -24.12 12.19 4.37
N GLU A 156 -25.04 11.76 5.22
CA GLU A 156 -25.39 10.34 5.39
C GLU A 156 -25.86 9.71 4.08
N THR A 157 -26.66 10.44 3.31
CA THR A 157 -27.14 9.98 2.00
C THR A 157 -25.96 9.79 1.02
N HIS A 158 -25.02 10.74 0.96
CA HIS A 158 -23.84 10.62 0.10
C HIS A 158 -22.93 9.45 0.52
N ILE A 159 -22.72 9.24 1.82
CA ILE A 159 -21.97 8.09 2.35
C ILE A 159 -22.64 6.78 1.93
N TYR A 160 -23.95 6.67 2.15
CA TYR A 160 -24.71 5.47 1.77
C TYR A 160 -24.64 5.17 0.27
N HIS A 161 -24.79 6.19 -0.59
CA HIS A 161 -24.67 6.02 -2.04
C HIS A 161 -23.25 5.62 -2.45
N ALA A 162 -22.22 6.24 -1.87
CA ALA A 162 -20.84 5.88 -2.14
C ALA A 162 -20.59 4.40 -1.79
N LEU A 163 -20.97 3.96 -0.59
CA LEU A 163 -20.82 2.57 -0.16
C LEU A 163 -21.55 1.59 -1.06
N LYS A 164 -22.77 1.92 -1.49
CA LYS A 164 -23.56 1.07 -2.41
C LYS A 164 -22.90 0.93 -3.78
N LEU A 165 -22.29 1.98 -4.30
CA LEU A 165 -21.55 1.94 -5.57
C LEU A 165 -20.25 1.14 -5.41
N LEU A 166 -19.49 1.38 -4.33
CA LEU A 166 -18.27 0.65 -4.05
C LEU A 166 -18.51 -0.83 -3.78
N GLN A 167 -19.60 -1.19 -3.11
CA GLN A 167 -19.98 -2.59 -2.90
C GLN A 167 -20.16 -3.35 -4.22
N LYS A 168 -20.77 -2.72 -5.22
CA LYS A 168 -20.92 -3.33 -6.55
C LYS A 168 -19.56 -3.53 -7.23
N ALA A 169 -18.66 -2.55 -7.12
CA ALA A 169 -17.31 -2.65 -7.68
C ALA A 169 -16.49 -3.76 -6.98
N VAL A 170 -16.56 -3.84 -5.65
CA VAL A 170 -15.86 -4.88 -4.88
C VAL A 170 -16.40 -6.28 -5.19
N LEU A 171 -17.72 -6.44 -5.31
CA LEU A 171 -18.32 -7.74 -5.71
C LEU A 171 -17.90 -8.16 -7.11
N ALA A 172 -17.74 -7.22 -8.04
CA ALA A 172 -17.27 -7.52 -9.41
C ALA A 172 -15.77 -7.92 -9.46
N ILE A 173 -15.00 -7.59 -8.43
CA ILE A 173 -13.58 -7.94 -8.28
C ILE A 173 -13.41 -9.33 -7.62
N LEU A 174 -14.40 -9.75 -6.82
CA LEU A 174 -14.37 -11.02 -6.07
C LEU A 174 -14.98 -12.21 -6.82
N LEU A 175 -15.62 -11.96 -7.98
CA LEU A 175 -16.20 -12.96 -8.89
C LEU A 175 -15.31 -13.17 -10.12
#